data_f073f575962ad4e684953cf6bd970fd0
#
_entry.id   f073f575962ad4e684953cf6bd970fd0
#
_cell.length_a   1.000
_cell.length_b   1.000
_cell.length_c   1.000
_cell.angle_alpha   90.00
_cell.angle_beta   90.00
_cell.angle_gamma   90.00
#
_symmetry.space_group_name_H-M   'P 1'
#
loop_
_entity.id
_entity.type
_entity.pdbx_description
1 polymer ?
#
loop_
_entity_poly.entity_id
_entity_poly.type
_entity_poly.pdbx_seq_one_letter_code
_entity_poly.pdbx_strand_id
1 'polypeptide(L)'
;MFAQYHHSAMKHVINVRKTLGTRTIFNLLGPLTNPANAKNQLLGVYDKKWINTHCEVLNELGSNKVMVVHGFDGLDEITLSKNTYICELKNKKITNYNFDPRDIGYDYISLNDIKGGDPTYNAKCFMRMINGDYNQFQKIVEINAGAAIYLSGKATDIKEGALIAEKSISEGTTKEFISRITNA
;
A
#
# COMPACT_ATOMS: atom_id res chain seq x y z
N MET A 1 0.47 2.76 12.78
CA MET A 1 1.68 2.56 13.62
C MET A 1 2.85 3.27 12.95
N PHE A 2 3.59 4.11 13.69
CA PHE A 2 4.77 4.77 13.15
C PHE A 2 6.01 3.91 13.43
N ALA A 3 6.55 3.29 12.39
CA ALA A 3 7.57 2.24 12.49
C ALA A 3 8.82 2.64 13.29
N GLN A 4 9.25 3.91 13.23
CA GLN A 4 10.44 4.40 13.95
C GLN A 4 10.34 4.26 15.47
N TYR A 5 9.13 4.27 16.04
CA TYR A 5 8.96 4.05 17.49
C TYR A 5 9.00 2.58 17.88
N HIS A 6 8.76 1.68 16.93
CA HIS A 6 8.63 0.24 17.20
C HIS A 6 9.87 -0.58 16.80
N HIS A 7 10.73 -0.05 15.94
CA HIS A 7 11.98 -0.70 15.53
C HIS A 7 13.18 -0.10 16.25
N SER A 8 13.48 -0.58 17.45
CA SER A 8 14.62 -0.10 18.26
C SER A 8 15.95 -0.21 17.51
N ALA A 9 16.19 -1.30 16.78
CA ALA A 9 17.38 -1.50 15.98
C ALA A 9 17.57 -0.44 14.88
N MET A 10 16.49 0.10 14.31
CA MET A 10 16.56 1.11 13.27
C MET A 10 17.10 2.45 13.76
N LYS A 11 17.00 2.76 15.06
CA LYS A 11 17.52 4.01 15.65
C LYS A 11 19.03 4.13 15.43
N HIS A 12 19.74 3.02 15.47
CA HIS A 12 21.22 2.99 15.32
C HIS A 12 21.68 3.25 13.88
N VAL A 13 20.85 3.02 12.89
CA VAL A 13 21.23 3.12 11.46
C VAL A 13 20.61 4.33 10.74
N ILE A 14 19.68 5.05 11.37
CA ILE A 14 18.98 6.20 10.75
C ILE A 14 19.96 7.26 10.24
N ASN A 15 20.93 7.66 11.07
CA ASN A 15 21.89 8.70 10.71
C ASN A 15 22.81 8.25 9.57
N VAL A 16 23.28 7.00 9.64
CA VAL A 16 24.12 6.41 8.58
C VAL A 16 23.36 6.36 7.25
N ARG A 17 22.09 5.95 7.26
CA ARG A 17 21.25 5.92 6.07
C ARG A 17 21.03 7.31 5.46
N LYS A 18 20.82 8.34 6.31
CA LYS A 18 20.69 9.73 5.84
C LYS A 18 21.98 10.22 5.18
N THR A 19 23.12 9.91 5.77
CA THR A 19 24.45 10.31 5.23
C THR A 19 24.75 9.61 3.91
N LEU A 20 24.42 8.30 3.80
CA LEU A 20 24.67 7.53 2.58
C LEU A 20 23.79 7.99 1.39
N GLY A 21 22.59 8.50 1.65
CA GLY A 21 21.68 9.00 0.62
C GLY A 21 21.26 7.97 -0.44
N THR A 22 21.54 6.68 -0.21
CA THR A 22 21.29 5.59 -1.15
C THR A 22 20.43 4.49 -0.54
N ARG A 23 19.89 3.62 -1.39
CA ARG A 23 19.16 2.43 -0.94
C ARG A 23 20.10 1.43 -0.30
N THR A 24 19.66 0.84 0.80
CA THR A 24 20.43 -0.15 1.58
C THR A 24 19.59 -1.41 1.80
N ILE A 25 20.17 -2.45 2.38
CA ILE A 25 19.45 -3.68 2.78
C ILE A 25 18.22 -3.38 3.65
N PHE A 26 18.23 -2.30 4.43
CA PHE A 26 17.09 -1.90 5.26
C PHE A 26 15.84 -1.48 4.46
N ASN A 27 16.01 -1.11 3.18
CA ASN A 27 14.86 -0.86 2.31
C ASN A 27 14.15 -2.17 1.91
N LEU A 28 14.84 -3.30 2.00
CA LEU A 28 14.29 -4.63 1.76
C LEU A 28 13.77 -5.28 3.05
N LEU A 29 14.48 -5.10 4.15
CA LEU A 29 14.13 -5.76 5.42
C LEU A 29 12.96 -5.08 6.14
N GLY A 30 12.84 -3.75 6.02
CA GLY A 30 11.79 -3.00 6.71
C GLY A 30 10.38 -3.57 6.52
N PRO A 31 9.95 -3.82 5.28
CA PRO A 31 8.64 -4.42 4.99
C PRO A 31 8.43 -5.83 5.57
N LEU A 32 9.51 -6.59 5.76
CA LEU A 32 9.48 -7.97 6.26
C LEU A 32 9.45 -8.06 7.79
N THR A 33 9.71 -6.95 8.48
CA THR A 33 9.86 -6.91 9.94
C THR A 33 8.72 -6.12 10.61
N ASN A 34 7.48 -6.32 10.16
CA ASN A 34 6.32 -5.65 10.72
C ASN A 34 6.14 -6.02 12.21
N PRO A 35 6.30 -5.07 13.15
CA PRO A 35 6.25 -5.36 14.59
C PRO A 35 4.84 -5.74 15.08
N ALA A 36 3.79 -5.49 14.30
CA ALA A 36 2.43 -5.97 14.57
C ALA A 36 2.24 -7.44 14.20
N ASN A 37 3.25 -8.09 13.58
CA ASN A 37 3.18 -9.48 13.11
C ASN A 37 1.92 -9.76 12.26
N ALA A 38 1.54 -8.79 11.42
CA ALA A 38 0.37 -8.90 10.57
C ALA A 38 0.51 -10.09 9.61
N LYS A 39 -0.49 -10.97 9.60
CA LYS A 39 -0.48 -12.18 8.76
C LYS A 39 -1.06 -11.96 7.37
N ASN A 40 -1.78 -10.85 7.17
CA ASN A 40 -2.30 -10.44 5.88
C ASN A 40 -1.69 -9.08 5.53
N GLN A 41 -1.01 -8.97 4.37
CA GLN A 41 -0.22 -7.79 4.05
C GLN A 41 -0.31 -7.43 2.57
N LEU A 42 -0.55 -6.15 2.28
CA LEU A 42 -0.23 -5.52 1.01
C LEU A 42 1.14 -4.86 1.15
N LEU A 43 2.06 -5.20 0.27
CA LEU A 43 3.44 -4.74 0.31
C LEU A 43 3.87 -4.19 -1.04
N GLY A 44 4.29 -2.94 -1.08
CA GLY A 44 4.93 -2.36 -2.25
C GLY A 44 6.44 -2.53 -2.23
N VAL A 45 7.02 -2.83 -3.38
CA VAL A 45 8.47 -2.90 -3.59
C VAL A 45 8.92 -1.96 -4.70
N TYR A 46 10.05 -1.31 -4.50
CA TYR A 46 10.57 -0.29 -5.41
C TYR A 46 11.18 -0.83 -6.71
N ASP A 47 11.33 -2.16 -6.84
CA ASP A 47 11.91 -2.81 -8.01
C ASP A 47 11.26 -4.19 -8.17
N LYS A 48 10.81 -4.47 -9.39
CA LYS A 48 10.14 -5.73 -9.77
C LYS A 48 10.91 -6.99 -9.36
N LYS A 49 12.24 -6.96 -9.38
CA LYS A 49 13.08 -8.13 -9.04
C LYS A 49 12.86 -8.64 -7.61
N TRP A 50 12.31 -7.81 -6.71
CA TRP A 50 12.07 -8.17 -5.32
C TRP A 50 10.68 -8.74 -5.04
N ILE A 51 9.78 -8.73 -6.00
CA ILE A 51 8.38 -9.16 -5.81
C ILE A 51 8.32 -10.60 -5.29
N ASN A 52 8.92 -11.54 -6.02
CA ASN A 52 8.87 -12.97 -5.65
C ASN A 52 9.60 -13.24 -4.34
N THR A 53 10.82 -12.71 -4.18
CA THR A 53 11.61 -12.92 -2.98
C THR A 53 10.86 -12.45 -1.72
N HIS A 54 10.21 -11.28 -1.76
CA HIS A 54 9.43 -10.82 -0.59
C HIS A 54 8.21 -11.72 -0.33
N CYS A 55 7.53 -12.17 -1.38
CA CYS A 55 6.39 -13.05 -1.24
C CYS A 55 6.79 -14.41 -0.63
N GLU A 56 7.90 -14.99 -1.09
CA GLU A 56 8.46 -16.24 -0.57
C GLU A 56 8.89 -16.09 0.90
N VAL A 57 9.64 -15.03 1.24
CA VAL A 57 10.06 -14.76 2.62
C VAL A 57 8.86 -14.57 3.54
N LEU A 58 7.82 -13.84 3.11
CA LEU A 58 6.61 -13.66 3.92
C LEU A 58 5.85 -14.97 4.11
N ASN A 59 5.86 -15.87 3.12
CA ASN A 59 5.32 -17.22 3.27
C ASN A 59 6.09 -18.02 4.34
N GLU A 60 7.43 -18.00 4.30
CA GLU A 60 8.29 -18.66 5.31
C GLU A 60 8.09 -18.07 6.72
N LEU A 61 7.87 -16.75 6.81
CA LEU A 61 7.54 -16.06 8.07
C LEU A 61 6.10 -16.33 8.56
N GLY A 62 5.35 -17.18 7.86
CA GLY A 62 4.04 -17.65 8.26
C GLY A 62 2.92 -16.63 8.03
N SER A 63 3.03 -15.82 6.98
CA SER A 63 1.92 -15.00 6.49
C SER A 63 0.84 -15.89 5.85
N ASN A 64 -0.43 -15.43 5.90
CA ASN A 64 -1.57 -16.18 5.36
C ASN A 64 -1.96 -15.70 3.97
N LYS A 65 -2.09 -14.37 3.80
CA LYS A 65 -2.41 -13.72 2.52
C LYS A 65 -1.50 -12.52 2.32
N VAL A 66 -0.83 -12.48 1.19
CA VAL A 66 0.08 -11.38 0.86
C VAL A 66 -0.13 -10.99 -0.59
N MET A 67 -0.10 -9.71 -0.87
CA MET A 67 0.18 -9.18 -2.20
C MET A 67 1.46 -8.35 -2.14
N VAL A 68 2.46 -8.74 -2.93
CA VAL A 68 3.64 -7.92 -3.19
C VAL A 68 3.48 -7.27 -4.55
N VAL A 69 3.54 -5.95 -4.62
CA VAL A 69 3.17 -5.19 -5.80
C VAL A 69 4.27 -4.25 -6.26
N HIS A 70 4.31 -3.98 -7.58
CA HIS A 70 5.15 -2.99 -8.21
C HIS A 70 4.52 -2.51 -9.51
N GLY A 71 4.27 -1.20 -9.64
CA GLY A 71 3.70 -0.59 -10.82
C GLY A 71 4.67 -0.65 -12.03
N PHE A 72 4.13 -0.82 -13.23
CA PHE A 72 4.93 -0.74 -14.48
C PHE A 72 5.53 0.66 -14.71
N ASP A 73 5.06 1.65 -13.98
CA ASP A 73 5.53 3.03 -13.93
C ASP A 73 6.60 3.29 -12.85
N GLY A 74 6.88 2.28 -12.02
CA GLY A 74 7.89 2.33 -10.96
C GLY A 74 7.34 2.66 -9.56
N LEU A 75 6.01 2.84 -9.41
CA LEU A 75 5.42 3.00 -8.09
C LEU A 75 5.50 1.70 -7.27
N ASP A 76 5.73 1.83 -5.99
CA ASP A 76 5.70 0.75 -5.00
C ASP A 76 4.29 0.54 -4.40
N GLU A 77 3.27 0.64 -5.26
CA GLU A 77 1.85 0.42 -4.94
C GLU A 77 1.08 -0.04 -6.17
N ILE A 78 -0.20 -0.39 -6.02
CA ILE A 78 -1.07 -0.64 -7.17
C ILE A 78 -1.31 0.70 -7.86
N THR A 79 -0.83 0.80 -9.11
CA THR A 79 -0.91 2.04 -9.88
C THR A 79 -2.20 2.14 -10.70
N LEU A 80 -2.61 3.38 -10.99
CA LEU A 80 -3.64 3.69 -11.97
C LEU A 80 -3.06 4.31 -13.26
N SER A 81 -1.74 4.43 -13.40
CA SER A 81 -1.16 4.97 -14.64
C SER A 81 -0.76 3.91 -15.65
N LYS A 82 -0.61 2.68 -15.19
CA LYS A 82 -0.23 1.49 -15.99
C LYS A 82 -0.71 0.23 -15.27
N ASN A 83 -0.31 -0.93 -15.79
CA ASN A 83 -0.49 -2.21 -15.09
C ASN A 83 0.41 -2.29 -13.85
N THR A 84 0.09 -3.22 -12.96
CA THR A 84 0.87 -3.54 -11.76
C THR A 84 1.28 -5.00 -11.80
N TYR A 85 2.56 -5.28 -11.54
CA TYR A 85 3.03 -6.64 -11.24
C TYR A 85 2.56 -7.02 -9.84
N ILE A 86 1.93 -8.18 -9.72
CA ILE A 86 1.48 -8.73 -8.43
C ILE A 86 2.01 -10.14 -8.26
N CYS A 87 2.60 -10.39 -7.08
CA CYS A 87 2.83 -11.73 -6.56
C CYS A 87 1.90 -11.93 -5.37
N GLU A 88 0.96 -12.85 -5.47
CA GLU A 88 -0.02 -13.14 -4.45
C GLU A 88 0.27 -14.46 -3.76
N LEU A 89 0.35 -14.44 -2.43
CA LEU A 89 0.33 -15.61 -1.57
C LEU A 89 -1.10 -15.78 -1.03
N LYS A 90 -1.70 -16.93 -1.32
CA LYS A 90 -3.01 -17.33 -0.81
C LYS A 90 -3.05 -18.85 -0.63
N ASN A 91 -3.46 -19.32 0.54
CA ASN A 91 -3.53 -20.74 0.85
C ASN A 91 -2.18 -21.48 0.62
N LYS A 92 -1.07 -20.87 1.01
CA LYS A 92 0.30 -21.36 0.79
C LYS A 92 0.72 -21.51 -0.68
N LYS A 93 -0.08 -20.99 -1.61
CA LYS A 93 0.23 -20.98 -3.03
C LYS A 93 0.62 -19.58 -3.45
N ILE A 94 1.75 -19.45 -4.14
CA ILE A 94 2.24 -18.22 -4.75
C ILE A 94 1.83 -18.19 -6.22
N THR A 95 1.22 -17.07 -6.64
CA THR A 95 0.78 -16.86 -8.02
C THR A 95 1.21 -15.48 -8.48
N ASN A 96 1.78 -15.40 -9.69
CA ASN A 96 2.19 -14.14 -10.31
C ASN A 96 1.22 -13.76 -11.44
N TYR A 97 0.83 -12.49 -11.49
CA TYR A 97 0.01 -11.95 -12.57
C TYR A 97 0.23 -10.45 -12.75
N ASN A 98 -0.21 -9.95 -13.89
CA ASN A 98 -0.29 -8.51 -14.16
C ASN A 98 -1.72 -8.07 -13.92
N PHE A 99 -1.89 -7.03 -13.15
CA PHE A 99 -3.18 -6.43 -12.85
C PHE A 99 -3.35 -5.17 -13.71
N ASP A 100 -4.44 -5.11 -14.46
CA ASP A 100 -4.84 -3.92 -15.19
C ASP A 100 -6.00 -3.25 -14.45
N PRO A 101 -5.88 -2.01 -13.99
CA PRO A 101 -6.96 -1.34 -13.26
C PRO A 101 -8.24 -1.19 -14.08
N ARG A 102 -8.16 -1.22 -15.42
CA ARG A 102 -9.32 -1.14 -16.31
C ARG A 102 -10.22 -2.37 -16.22
N ASP A 103 -9.68 -3.53 -15.84
CA ASP A 103 -10.46 -4.77 -15.66
C ASP A 103 -11.50 -4.65 -14.53
N ILE A 104 -11.29 -3.69 -13.62
CA ILE A 104 -12.21 -3.42 -12.51
C ILE A 104 -12.93 -2.07 -12.61
N GLY A 105 -12.77 -1.37 -13.74
CA GLY A 105 -13.51 -0.15 -14.05
C GLY A 105 -12.80 1.17 -13.75
N TYR A 106 -11.49 1.15 -13.47
CA TYR A 106 -10.68 2.36 -13.34
C TYR A 106 -9.97 2.68 -14.66
N ASP A 107 -10.11 3.90 -15.15
CA ASP A 107 -9.33 4.40 -16.28
C ASP A 107 -7.89 4.70 -15.88
N TYR A 108 -6.97 4.67 -16.84
CA TYR A 108 -5.63 5.17 -16.61
C TYR A 108 -5.63 6.67 -16.34
N ILE A 109 -4.81 7.08 -15.37
CA ILE A 109 -4.60 8.48 -14.99
C ILE A 109 -3.13 8.86 -15.16
N SER A 110 -2.86 10.16 -15.23
CA SER A 110 -1.48 10.66 -15.23
C SER A 110 -0.87 10.56 -13.83
N LEU A 111 0.41 10.14 -13.75
CA LEU A 111 1.17 10.20 -12.49
C LEU A 111 1.23 11.63 -11.91
N ASN A 112 1.15 12.66 -12.75
CA ASN A 112 1.12 14.03 -12.27
C ASN A 112 -0.13 14.36 -11.45
N ASP A 113 -1.25 13.68 -11.70
CA ASP A 113 -2.52 13.90 -11.00
C ASP A 113 -2.52 13.36 -9.57
N ILE A 114 -1.59 12.45 -9.29
CA ILE A 114 -1.43 11.79 -7.97
C ILE A 114 -0.09 12.11 -7.31
N LYS A 115 0.68 13.01 -7.90
CA LYS A 115 1.99 13.38 -7.38
C LYS A 115 1.86 14.04 -6.00
N GLY A 116 2.51 13.43 -5.02
CA GLY A 116 2.65 13.98 -3.68
C GLY A 116 3.63 15.17 -3.61
N GLY A 117 3.69 15.78 -2.43
CA GLY A 117 4.60 16.86 -2.11
C GLY A 117 5.20 16.69 -0.72
N ASP A 118 5.44 17.80 -0.05
CA ASP A 118 5.85 17.79 1.34
C ASP A 118 4.73 17.24 2.28
N PRO A 119 5.04 16.93 3.55
CA PRO A 119 4.04 16.39 4.48
C PRO A 119 2.81 17.27 4.66
N THR A 120 2.98 18.61 4.61
CA THR A 120 1.88 19.57 4.75
C THR A 120 0.95 19.52 3.54
N TYR A 121 1.51 19.45 2.35
CA TYR A 121 0.74 19.31 1.11
C TYR A 121 -0.04 17.98 1.10
N ASN A 122 0.64 16.86 1.43
CA ASN A 122 0.02 15.54 1.44
C ASN A 122 -1.11 15.45 2.48
N ALA A 123 -0.92 16.04 3.66
CA ALA A 123 -1.98 16.13 4.67
C ALA A 123 -3.20 16.93 4.16
N LYS A 124 -2.99 18.05 3.45
CA LYS A 124 -4.09 18.80 2.84
C LYS A 124 -4.83 17.98 1.79
N CYS A 125 -4.12 17.27 0.91
CA CYS A 125 -4.74 16.40 -0.10
C CYS A 125 -5.59 15.30 0.56
N PHE A 126 -5.06 14.68 1.61
CA PHE A 126 -5.79 13.67 2.39
C PHE A 126 -7.04 14.25 3.04
N MET A 127 -6.94 15.43 3.70
CA MET A 127 -8.08 16.08 4.35
C MET A 127 -9.15 16.49 3.34
N ARG A 128 -8.78 16.95 2.15
CA ARG A 128 -9.73 17.26 1.08
C ARG A 128 -10.48 16.02 0.65
N MET A 129 -9.77 14.90 0.43
CA MET A 129 -10.38 13.63 0.05
C MET A 129 -11.42 13.17 1.07
N ILE A 130 -11.08 13.11 2.36
CA ILE A 130 -12.03 12.65 3.40
C ILE A 130 -13.18 13.63 3.67
N ASN A 131 -13.08 14.87 3.17
CA ASN A 131 -14.15 15.87 3.22
C ASN A 131 -15.03 15.87 1.93
N GLY A 132 -14.83 14.92 1.04
CA GLY A 132 -15.67 14.73 -0.15
C GLY A 132 -15.19 15.41 -1.42
N ASP A 133 -13.94 15.91 -1.46
CA ASP A 133 -13.34 16.42 -2.70
C ASP A 133 -12.85 15.23 -3.53
N TYR A 134 -13.76 14.70 -4.37
CA TYR A 134 -13.48 13.55 -5.22
C TYR A 134 -12.51 13.92 -6.35
N ASN A 135 -11.36 13.24 -6.38
CA ASN A 135 -10.31 13.46 -7.36
C ASN A 135 -9.51 12.18 -7.68
N GLN A 136 -8.52 12.28 -8.56
CA GLN A 136 -7.70 11.13 -8.96
C GLN A 136 -6.90 10.53 -7.80
N PHE A 137 -6.52 11.34 -6.80
CA PHE A 137 -5.87 10.84 -5.59
C PHE A 137 -6.77 9.90 -4.79
N GLN A 138 -8.07 10.17 -4.72
CA GLN A 138 -9.02 9.26 -4.07
C GLN A 138 -9.06 7.89 -4.77
N LYS A 139 -9.04 7.86 -6.09
CA LYS A 139 -9.09 6.60 -6.86
C LYS A 139 -7.90 5.67 -6.57
N ILE A 140 -6.67 6.22 -6.46
CA ILE A 140 -5.52 5.39 -6.11
C ILE A 140 -5.57 4.92 -4.65
N VAL A 141 -6.14 5.72 -3.75
CA VAL A 141 -6.40 5.31 -2.37
C VAL A 141 -7.42 4.18 -2.33
N GLU A 142 -8.52 4.28 -3.07
CA GLU A 142 -9.58 3.26 -3.15
C GLU A 142 -9.03 1.91 -3.60
N ILE A 143 -8.24 1.86 -4.67
CA ILE A 143 -7.75 0.60 -5.21
C ILE A 143 -6.73 -0.08 -4.27
N ASN A 144 -5.84 0.69 -3.65
CA ASN A 144 -4.88 0.15 -2.70
C ASN A 144 -5.55 -0.26 -1.38
N ALA A 145 -6.50 0.53 -0.87
CA ALA A 145 -7.34 0.13 0.25
C ALA A 145 -8.19 -1.10 -0.09
N GLY A 146 -8.72 -1.18 -1.31
CA GLY A 146 -9.46 -2.33 -1.82
C GLY A 146 -8.66 -3.63 -1.79
N ALA A 147 -7.41 -3.58 -2.21
CA ALA A 147 -6.51 -4.73 -2.11
C ALA A 147 -6.27 -5.15 -0.63
N ALA A 148 -6.10 -4.19 0.28
CA ALA A 148 -5.98 -4.46 1.70
C ALA A 148 -7.27 -5.07 2.31
N ILE A 149 -8.44 -4.58 1.89
CA ILE A 149 -9.76 -5.11 2.29
C ILE A 149 -9.94 -6.54 1.78
N TYR A 150 -9.57 -6.81 0.51
CA TYR A 150 -9.57 -8.17 -0.04
C TYR A 150 -8.66 -9.12 0.77
N LEU A 151 -7.42 -8.69 1.06
CA LEU A 151 -6.48 -9.48 1.85
C LEU A 151 -7.00 -9.76 3.28
N SER A 152 -7.77 -8.83 3.85
CA SER A 152 -8.41 -9.03 5.16
C SER A 152 -9.52 -10.06 5.15
N GLY A 153 -10.01 -10.47 3.97
CA GLY A 153 -11.13 -11.41 3.80
C GLY A 153 -12.51 -10.76 3.85
N LYS A 154 -12.59 -9.42 3.84
CA LYS A 154 -13.85 -8.66 3.82
C LYS A 154 -14.39 -8.39 2.43
N ALA A 155 -13.65 -8.78 1.40
CA ALA A 155 -14.04 -8.75 -0.01
C ALA A 155 -13.56 -10.01 -0.72
N THR A 156 -14.21 -10.37 -1.81
CA THR A 156 -13.89 -11.54 -2.64
C THR A 156 -12.77 -11.26 -3.63
N ASP A 157 -12.60 -10.00 -4.03
CA ASP A 157 -11.57 -9.51 -4.95
C ASP A 157 -11.24 -8.03 -4.70
N ILE A 158 -10.30 -7.47 -5.49
CA ILE A 158 -9.88 -6.07 -5.38
C ILE A 158 -11.01 -5.12 -5.77
N LYS A 159 -11.85 -5.49 -6.73
CA LYS A 159 -12.97 -4.65 -7.20
C LYS A 159 -13.99 -4.42 -6.09
N GLU A 160 -14.45 -5.49 -5.46
CA GLU A 160 -15.36 -5.39 -4.32
C GLU A 160 -14.72 -4.61 -3.16
N GLY A 161 -13.44 -4.88 -2.89
CA GLY A 161 -12.70 -4.15 -1.87
C GLY A 161 -12.60 -2.64 -2.16
N ALA A 162 -12.39 -2.25 -3.42
CA ALA A 162 -12.34 -0.85 -3.84
C ALA A 162 -13.70 -0.15 -3.68
N LEU A 163 -14.79 -0.84 -3.99
CA LEU A 163 -16.15 -0.32 -3.75
C LEU A 163 -16.44 -0.12 -2.25
N ILE A 164 -15.97 -1.03 -1.40
CA ILE A 164 -16.07 -0.86 0.06
C ILE A 164 -15.25 0.35 0.53
N ALA A 165 -14.06 0.56 -0.01
CA ALA A 165 -13.22 1.71 0.31
C ALA A 165 -13.87 3.03 -0.13
N GLU A 166 -14.35 3.11 -1.37
CA GLU A 166 -15.11 4.24 -1.90
C GLU A 166 -16.30 4.59 -1.00
N LYS A 167 -17.10 3.58 -0.65
CA LYS A 167 -18.27 3.75 0.23
C LYS A 167 -17.86 4.29 1.61
N SER A 168 -16.79 3.75 2.21
CA SER A 168 -16.29 4.22 3.50
C SER A 168 -15.86 5.69 3.49
N ILE A 169 -15.31 6.16 2.36
CA ILE A 169 -14.93 7.55 2.19
C ILE A 169 -16.18 8.42 1.99
N SER A 170 -17.06 8.04 1.06
CA SER A 170 -18.24 8.84 0.67
C SER A 170 -19.28 8.95 1.79
N GLU A 171 -19.47 7.91 2.60
CA GLU A 171 -20.38 7.92 3.76
C GLU A 171 -19.76 8.59 5.02
N GLY A 172 -18.50 9.04 4.96
CA GLY A 172 -17.84 9.71 6.07
C GLY A 172 -17.28 8.81 7.17
N THR A 173 -17.41 7.49 7.07
CA THR A 173 -16.90 6.52 8.05
C THR A 173 -15.39 6.66 8.23
N THR A 174 -14.65 6.86 7.13
CA THR A 174 -13.21 7.13 7.16
C THR A 174 -12.89 8.42 7.93
N LYS A 175 -13.66 9.48 7.71
CA LYS A 175 -13.50 10.77 8.40
C LYS A 175 -13.72 10.64 9.90
N GLU A 176 -14.77 9.95 10.31
CA GLU A 176 -15.07 9.69 11.72
C GLU A 176 -13.94 8.90 12.39
N PHE A 177 -13.44 7.86 11.72
CA PHE A 177 -12.31 7.08 12.24
C PHE A 177 -11.06 7.92 12.43
N ILE A 178 -10.69 8.74 11.42
CA ILE A 178 -9.53 9.65 11.51
C ILE A 178 -9.70 10.62 12.68
N SER A 179 -10.88 11.22 12.85
CA SER A 179 -11.15 12.14 13.95
C SER A 179 -10.94 11.48 15.32
N ARG A 180 -11.32 10.20 15.47
CA ARG A 180 -11.11 9.47 16.73
C ARG A 180 -9.64 9.22 17.04
N ILE A 181 -8.81 8.87 16.04
CA ILE A 181 -7.39 8.58 16.27
C ILE A 181 -6.52 9.83 16.38
N THR A 182 -6.97 10.97 15.87
CA THR A 182 -6.21 12.24 15.98
C THR A 182 -6.54 13.00 17.27
N ASN A 183 -7.67 12.69 17.93
CA ASN A 183 -8.11 13.30 19.19
C ASN A 183 -7.86 12.39 20.39
N ALA A 184 -7.24 11.22 20.21
CA ALA A 184 -6.87 10.28 21.26
C ALA A 184 -5.43 10.53 21.73
#